data_80095ee0f8ce8e0cc65d458656a89b15
#
_entry.id   80095ee0f8ce8e0cc65d458656a89b15
#
_cell.length_a   1.000
_cell.length_b   1.000
_cell.length_c   1.000
_cell.angle_alpha   90.00
_cell.angle_beta   90.00
_cell.angle_gamma   90.00
#
_symmetry.space_group_name_H-M   'P 1'
#
loop_
_entity.id
_entity.type
_entity.pdbx_description
1 polymer ?
#
loop_
_entity_poly.entity_id
_entity_poly.type
_entity_poly.pdbx_seq_one_letter_code
_entity_poly.pdbx_strand_id
1 'polypeptide(L)'
;MPKKFADTGVHAATEVEQTEEIIIFSKEGCSYCIYVDKLLKEVGLEFTTLKLGEDFTKSEFYKKFGMDSTFPRVEVDEVLIGGAKDTVEWLKKARYIPGH
;
A
#
# COMPACT_ATOMS: atom_id res chain seq x y z
N MET A 1 -13.33 -8.23 -3.24
CA MET A 1 -13.27 -8.83 -2.59
C MET A 1 -12.33 -8.81 -1.68
N PRO A 2 -12.44 -8.98 -0.90
CA PRO A 2 -11.63 -8.79 0.05
C PRO A 2 -10.81 -9.86 0.25
N LYS A 3 -10.02 -9.84 0.41
CA LYS A 3 -9.30 -10.70 0.52
C LYS A 3 -9.32 -11.18 1.73
N LYS A 4 -9.49 -11.83 2.17
CA LYS A 4 -9.54 -12.20 3.26
C LYS A 4 -9.19 -13.29 3.46
N PHE A 5 -8.78 -13.84 3.74
CA PHE A 5 -8.29 -14.76 4.02
C PHE A 5 -8.88 -15.52 4.71
N ALA A 6 -9.10 -15.95 4.81
CA ALA A 6 -9.63 -16.67 5.28
C ALA A 6 -9.52 -17.35 6.03
N ASP A 7 -9.40 -17.56 6.37
CA ASP A 7 -9.48 -18.12 7.00
C ASP A 7 -9.21 -19.01 7.61
N THR A 8 -9.21 -19.25 7.93
CA THR A 8 -8.72 -20.10 8.40
C THR A 8 -8.73 -20.01 9.65
N GLY A 9 -9.13 -19.53 9.98
CA GLY A 9 -9.37 -19.49 11.18
C GLY A 9 -8.39 -19.39 12.10
N VAL A 10 -7.90 -19.23 12.23
CA VAL A 10 -7.01 -19.29 13.06
C VAL A 10 -6.61 -18.14 13.47
N HIS A 11 -6.52 -17.55 13.42
CA HIS A 11 -6.09 -16.51 13.75
C HIS A 11 -6.40 -15.88 14.49
N ALA A 12 -6.39 -15.78 14.58
CA ALA A 12 -6.60 -15.38 15.17
C ALA A 12 -6.54 -14.42 15.83
N ALA A 13 -6.56 -14.27 16.04
CA ALA A 13 -6.46 -13.61 16.86
C ALA A 13 -6.21 -12.35 16.81
N THR A 14 -6.33 -11.85 16.73
CA THR A 14 -5.92 -10.83 16.86
C THR A 14 -5.78 -10.13 15.87
N GLU A 15 -5.89 -10.32 15.17
CA GLU A 15 -5.62 -9.71 14.29
C GLU A 15 -6.29 -8.65 13.88
N VAL A 16 -5.85 -7.83 13.18
CA VAL A 16 -6.44 -6.74 12.65
C VAL A 16 -7.39 -7.12 11.65
N GLU A 17 -8.56 -6.61 11.66
CA GLU A 17 -9.49 -6.93 10.68
C GLU A 17 -9.35 -5.95 9.61
N GLN A 18 -8.75 -6.24 8.53
CA GLN A 18 -8.51 -5.31 7.44
C GLN A 18 -9.65 -5.34 6.45
N THR A 19 -10.24 -4.18 6.21
CA THR A 19 -11.28 -4.06 5.22
C THR A 19 -10.85 -3.25 4.01
N GLU A 20 -9.74 -2.54 4.09
CA GLU A 20 -9.28 -1.71 2.99
C GLU A 20 -8.48 -2.50 1.98
N GLU A 21 -8.55 -2.07 0.74
CA GLU A 21 -7.72 -2.63 -0.31
C GLU A 21 -6.59 -1.67 -0.57
N ILE A 22 -5.37 -2.12 -0.34
CA ILE A 22 -4.19 -1.27 -0.46
C ILE A 22 -3.41 -1.66 -1.69
N ILE A 23 -3.07 -0.68 -2.52
CA ILE A 23 -2.30 -0.90 -3.73
C ILE A 23 -1.11 0.05 -3.75
N ILE A 24 0.08 -0.50 -3.99
CA ILE A 24 1.29 0.29 -4.10
C ILE A 24 1.72 0.29 -5.56
N PHE A 25 1.88 1.48 -6.14
CA PHE A 25 2.45 1.62 -7.47
C PHE A 25 3.94 1.85 -7.30
N SER A 26 4.73 0.92 -7.78
CA SER A 26 6.13 0.82 -7.46
C SER A 26 6.98 0.69 -8.72
N LYS A 27 8.29 0.79 -8.57
CA LYS A 27 9.20 0.54 -9.67
C LYS A 27 10.47 -0.08 -9.10
N GLU A 28 11.24 -0.67 -10.01
CA GLU A 28 12.47 -1.28 -9.61
C GLU A 28 13.47 -0.26 -9.11
N GLY A 29 14.28 -0.62 -8.14
CA GLY A 29 15.33 0.26 -7.65
C GLY A 29 14.86 1.46 -6.86
N CYS A 30 13.65 1.42 -6.37
CA CYS A 30 13.09 2.54 -5.64
C CYS A 30 13.13 2.23 -4.15
N SER A 31 13.99 2.91 -3.42
CA SER A 31 14.15 2.60 -2.00
C SER A 31 12.92 2.91 -1.18
N TYR A 32 12.20 3.97 -1.52
CA TYR A 32 10.97 4.27 -0.79
C TYR A 32 9.87 3.27 -1.09
N CYS A 33 9.88 2.70 -2.30
CA CYS A 33 8.92 1.65 -2.64
C CYS A 33 9.18 0.43 -1.77
N ILE A 34 10.45 0.08 -1.63
CA ILE A 34 10.86 -1.04 -0.81
C ILE A 34 10.49 -0.80 0.65
N TYR A 35 10.70 0.43 1.09
CA TYR A 35 10.39 0.80 2.45
C TYR A 35 8.90 0.61 2.76
N VAL A 36 8.04 1.09 1.86
CA VAL A 36 6.61 0.98 2.09
C VAL A 36 6.17 -0.48 2.07
N ASP A 37 6.70 -1.23 1.13
CA ASP A 37 6.38 -2.65 1.03
C ASP A 37 6.73 -3.36 2.33
N LYS A 38 7.91 -3.11 2.82
CA LYS A 38 8.37 -3.72 4.05
C LYS A 38 7.56 -3.30 5.25
N LEU A 39 7.25 -2.02 5.31
CA LEU A 39 6.47 -1.49 6.41
C LEU A 39 5.09 -2.13 6.48
N LEU A 40 4.41 -2.24 5.36
CA LEU A 40 3.09 -2.83 5.36
C LEU A 40 3.13 -4.30 5.73
N LYS A 41 4.18 -4.99 5.33
CA LYS A 41 4.35 -6.38 5.71
C LYS A 41 4.57 -6.51 7.21
N GLU A 42 5.36 -5.62 7.77
CA GLU A 42 5.64 -5.68 9.20
C GLU A 42 4.42 -5.35 10.02
N VAL A 43 3.57 -4.48 9.51
CA VAL A 43 2.34 -4.15 10.20
C VAL A 43 1.33 -5.29 10.10
N GLY A 44 1.51 -6.14 9.11
CA GLY A 44 0.62 -7.30 8.95
C GLY A 44 -0.56 -7.05 8.05
N LEU A 45 -0.47 -6.05 7.18
CA LEU A 45 -1.56 -5.74 6.29
C LEU A 45 -1.37 -6.44 4.95
N GLU A 46 -2.47 -6.74 4.31
CA GLU A 46 -2.43 -7.29 2.96
C GLU A 46 -2.47 -6.14 1.97
N PHE A 47 -1.72 -6.27 0.92
CA PHE A 47 -1.66 -5.23 -0.10
C PHE A 47 -1.16 -5.83 -1.40
N THR A 48 -1.35 -5.09 -2.48
CA THR A 48 -0.89 -5.50 -3.80
C THR A 48 0.16 -4.50 -4.26
N THR A 49 1.26 -5.00 -4.78
CA THR A 49 2.28 -4.14 -5.35
C THR A 49 2.26 -4.30 -6.86
N LEU A 50 2.04 -3.19 -7.55
CA LEU A 50 2.08 -3.17 -9.01
C LEU A 50 3.38 -2.54 -9.44
N LYS A 51 4.01 -3.10 -10.46
CA LYS A 51 5.32 -2.64 -10.87
C LYS A 51 5.31 -2.00 -12.24
N LEU A 52 6.00 -0.88 -12.32
CA LEU A 52 6.20 -0.19 -13.59
C LEU A 52 6.87 -1.13 -14.58
N GLY A 53 6.32 -1.21 -15.76
CA GLY A 53 6.87 -2.05 -16.80
C GLY A 53 6.26 -3.43 -16.85
N GLU A 54 5.71 -3.88 -15.73
CA GLU A 54 5.06 -5.18 -15.68
C GLU A 54 3.55 -5.04 -15.59
N ASP A 55 3.11 -4.17 -14.71
CA ASP A 55 1.69 -4.03 -14.43
C ASP A 55 1.09 -2.74 -14.95
N PHE A 56 1.91 -1.77 -15.25
CA PHE A 56 1.44 -0.51 -15.80
C PHE A 56 2.61 0.18 -16.50
N THR A 57 2.29 1.16 -17.36
CA THR A 57 3.30 1.90 -18.08
C THR A 57 3.50 3.27 -17.44
N LYS A 58 4.59 3.94 -17.81
CA LYS A 58 4.83 5.28 -17.37
C LYS A 58 3.70 6.20 -17.77
N SER A 59 3.22 6.03 -18.98
CA SER A 59 2.14 6.84 -19.49
C SER A 59 0.89 6.69 -18.64
N GLU A 60 0.56 5.46 -18.30
CA GLU A 60 -0.59 5.19 -17.46
C GLU A 60 -0.43 5.80 -16.08
N PHE A 61 0.78 5.72 -15.56
CA PHE A 61 1.06 6.24 -14.23
C PHE A 61 0.89 7.76 -14.18
N TYR A 62 1.49 8.45 -15.15
CA TYR A 62 1.40 9.90 -15.15
C TYR A 62 0.00 10.40 -15.49
N LYS A 63 -0.72 9.62 -16.28
CA LYS A 63 -2.07 9.98 -16.58
C LYS A 63 -2.95 9.90 -15.35
N LYS A 64 -2.69 8.89 -14.53
CA LYS A 64 -3.47 8.68 -13.34
C LYS A 64 -3.10 9.64 -12.20
N PHE A 65 -1.82 9.87 -12.00
CA PHE A 65 -1.35 10.61 -10.84
C PHE A 65 -0.77 11.99 -11.16
N GLY A 66 -0.52 12.29 -12.41
CA GLY A 66 0.05 13.58 -12.77
C GLY A 66 1.52 13.46 -13.13
N MET A 67 1.96 14.39 -13.96
CA MET A 67 3.33 14.35 -14.47
C MET A 67 4.39 14.58 -13.41
N ASP A 68 4.01 15.21 -12.31
CA ASP A 68 4.97 15.47 -11.24
C ASP A 68 5.04 14.34 -10.22
N SER A 69 4.33 13.27 -10.47
CA SER A 69 4.24 12.22 -9.49
C SER A 69 5.54 11.44 -9.38
N THR A 70 5.81 10.99 -8.19
CA THR A 70 6.99 10.17 -7.91
C THR A 70 6.53 8.84 -7.34
N PHE A 71 7.47 7.92 -7.22
CA PHE A 71 7.19 6.60 -6.67
C PHE A 71 7.63 6.54 -5.22
N PRO A 72 6.94 5.82 -4.39
CA PRO A 72 5.73 5.06 -4.70
C PRO A 72 4.49 5.94 -4.62
N ARG A 73 3.39 5.44 -5.17
CA ARG A 73 2.08 6.00 -4.95
C ARG A 73 1.23 4.92 -4.34
N VAL A 74 0.52 5.25 -3.29
CA VAL A 74 -0.26 4.26 -2.54
C VAL A 74 -1.72 4.67 -2.57
N GLU A 75 -2.57 3.72 -2.91
CA GLU A 75 -4.02 3.93 -2.90
C GLU A 75 -4.64 3.02 -1.86
N VAL A 76 -5.65 3.54 -1.19
CA VAL A 76 -6.43 2.76 -0.25
C VAL A 76 -7.87 2.87 -0.72
N ASP A 77 -8.47 1.74 -1.08
CA ASP A 77 -9.82 1.71 -1.64
C ASP A 77 -9.94 2.67 -2.82
N GLU A 78 -8.91 2.67 -3.67
CA GLU A 78 -8.88 3.47 -4.90
C GLU A 78 -8.74 4.97 -4.66
N VAL A 79 -8.45 5.38 -3.44
CA VAL A 79 -8.21 6.77 -3.14
C VAL A 79 -6.71 6.95 -2.91
N LEU A 80 -6.12 7.90 -3.63
CA LEU A 80 -4.69 8.15 -3.47
C LEU A 80 -4.41 8.75 -2.11
N ILE A 81 -3.52 8.13 -1.36
CA ILE A 81 -3.09 8.73 -0.11
C ILE A 81 -1.70 9.35 -0.22
N GLY A 82 -0.95 9.00 -1.26
CA GLY A 82 0.32 9.68 -1.50
C GLY A 82 1.50 8.74 -1.54
N GLY A 83 2.64 9.23 -1.12
CA GLY A 83 3.88 8.48 -1.15
C GLY A 83 4.21 7.83 0.18
N ALA A 84 5.49 7.61 0.42
CA ALA A 84 5.91 6.88 1.61
C ALA A 84 5.54 7.60 2.90
N LYS A 85 5.82 8.89 2.94
CA LYS A 85 5.52 9.65 4.15
C LYS A 85 4.02 9.67 4.44
N ASP A 86 3.24 9.85 3.39
CA ASP A 86 1.80 9.89 3.55
C ASP A 86 1.24 8.55 4.00
N THR A 87 1.89 7.47 3.59
CA THR A 87 1.47 6.14 3.99
C THR A 87 1.71 5.95 5.49
N VAL A 88 2.84 6.42 5.98
CA VAL A 88 3.13 6.34 7.41
C VAL A 88 2.06 7.12 8.20
N GLU A 89 1.74 8.32 7.71
CA GLU A 89 0.73 9.12 8.40
C GLU A 89 -0.63 8.44 8.37
N TRP A 90 -0.95 7.83 7.25
CA TRP A 90 -2.21 7.11 7.14
C TRP A 90 -2.28 5.95 8.13
N LEU A 91 -1.17 5.22 8.26
CA LEU A 91 -1.13 4.09 9.18
C LEU A 91 -1.34 4.54 10.62
N LYS A 92 -0.80 5.71 10.96
CA LYS A 92 -0.98 6.26 12.30
C LYS A 92 -2.42 6.63 12.54
N LYS A 93 -3.03 7.32 11.58
CA LYS A 93 -4.41 7.73 11.73
C LYS A 93 -5.36 6.58 11.77
N ALA A 94 -5.06 5.53 11.04
CA ALA A 94 -5.89 4.34 11.03
C ALA A 94 -5.58 3.44 12.21
N ARG A 95 -4.59 3.82 13.01
CA ARG A 95 -4.23 3.12 14.23
C ARG A 95 -3.62 1.77 14.00
N TYR A 96 -2.97 1.58 12.87
CA TYR A 96 -2.21 0.37 12.62
C TYR A 96 -0.84 0.44 13.25
N ILE A 97 -0.32 1.66 13.49
CA ILE A 97 0.94 1.83 14.18
C ILE A 97 0.80 2.96 15.16
N PRO A 98 1.70 3.05 16.15
CA PRO A 98 1.61 4.11 17.14
C PRO A 98 1.68 5.47 16.50
N GLY A 99 0.88 6.39 16.99
CA GLY A 99 0.73 7.68 16.38
C GLY A 99 1.44 8.80 17.06
N HIS A 100 2.53 8.53 17.73
CA HIS A 100 3.20 9.67 18.27
C HIS A 100 4.65 9.54 18.02
#